data_693c0bb69c9db25fdad29b249a51d6a0
#
_entry.id   693c0bb69c9db25fdad29b249a51d6a0
#
_cell.length_a   1.000
_cell.length_b   1.000
_cell.length_c   1.000
_cell.angle_alpha   90.00
_cell.angle_beta   90.00
_cell.angle_gamma   90.00
#
_symmetry.space_group_name_H-M   'P 1'
#
loop_
_entity.id
_entity.type
_entity.pdbx_description
1 polymer ?
#
loop_
_entity_poly.entity_id
_entity_poly.type
_entity_poly.pdbx_seq_one_letter_code
_entity_poly.pdbx_strand_id
1 'polypeptide(L)'
;MNVAIISGASSGIGLEISKLLDGYGLDEIWLVSSNYDKLLGASELLSTKTRIFAFDLSNNEYISIFKAELDKEKPNVKFLVCSAGVGYNGEFEKLDRTQIAKMVNINVRALTVLTHLSLPYINKNGRIIEIASSAGFMPQPYFSVYSATKSYVLSFSRALRTELKKKKIYVTAVCPGPVDTPFFSGLENVKEYKKKYAISPYKVAKGALNAAKRKQSKCVPTFSMKMVQLASKIVPTSLILKFYK
;
A
#
# COMPACT_ATOMS: atom_id res chain seq x y z
N MET A 1 -14.83 -19.89 0.55
CA MET A 1 -14.67 -18.80 1.55
C MET A 1 -14.21 -17.55 0.82
N ASN A 2 -14.97 -16.43 0.92
CA ASN A 2 -14.62 -15.13 0.32
C ASN A 2 -13.78 -14.35 1.33
N VAL A 3 -12.58 -13.93 0.93
CA VAL A 3 -11.68 -13.23 1.87
C VAL A 3 -11.16 -11.90 1.32
N ALA A 4 -10.81 -11.00 2.23
CA ALA A 4 -9.90 -9.89 1.97
C ALA A 4 -8.57 -10.16 2.66
N ILE A 5 -7.46 -9.95 1.96
CA ILE A 5 -6.09 -10.03 2.50
C ILE A 5 -5.55 -8.60 2.56
N ILE A 6 -5.13 -8.13 3.74
CA ILE A 6 -4.71 -6.74 3.94
C ILE A 6 -3.37 -6.71 4.66
N SER A 7 -2.31 -6.30 3.96
CA SER A 7 -1.03 -6.03 4.60
C SER A 7 -0.98 -4.61 5.16
N GLY A 8 -0.24 -4.40 6.26
CA GLY A 8 -0.24 -3.15 7.00
C GLY A 8 -1.58 -2.86 7.71
N ALA A 9 -2.31 -3.90 8.09
CA ALA A 9 -3.65 -3.81 8.66
C ALA A 9 -3.68 -3.28 10.10
N SER A 10 -2.54 -3.21 10.78
CA SER A 10 -2.46 -2.81 12.19
C SER A 10 -2.65 -1.30 12.44
N SER A 11 -2.65 -0.46 11.41
CA SER A 11 -2.82 0.99 11.56
C SER A 11 -3.08 1.69 10.22
N GLY A 12 -3.37 2.99 10.29
CA GLY A 12 -3.40 3.87 9.12
C GLY A 12 -4.37 3.43 8.02
N ILE A 13 -3.89 3.47 6.76
CA ILE A 13 -4.73 3.18 5.58
C ILE A 13 -5.22 1.74 5.57
N GLY A 14 -4.34 0.78 5.93
CA GLY A 14 -4.70 -0.64 5.95
C GLY A 14 -5.82 -0.94 6.94
N LEU A 15 -5.72 -0.42 8.17
CA LEU A 15 -6.76 -0.54 9.20
C LEU A 15 -8.09 0.08 8.74
N GLU A 16 -8.05 1.27 8.16
CA GLU A 16 -9.28 1.92 7.68
C GLU A 16 -9.90 1.19 6.49
N ILE A 17 -9.10 0.55 5.63
CA ILE A 17 -9.64 -0.33 4.58
C ILE A 17 -10.28 -1.58 5.20
N SER A 18 -9.68 -2.17 6.24
CA SER A 18 -10.26 -3.32 6.97
C SER A 18 -11.62 -2.97 7.53
N LYS A 19 -11.76 -1.83 8.22
CA LYS A 19 -13.04 -1.34 8.75
C LYS A 19 -14.08 -1.08 7.66
N LEU A 20 -13.68 -0.55 6.51
CA LEU A 20 -14.60 -0.28 5.40
C LEU A 20 -15.00 -1.54 4.62
N LEU A 21 -14.27 -2.63 4.78
CA LEU A 21 -14.61 -3.96 4.24
C LEU A 21 -15.38 -4.81 5.25
N ASP A 22 -15.47 -4.38 6.49
CA ASP A 22 -16.28 -5.04 7.51
C ASP A 22 -17.76 -5.05 7.09
N GLY A 23 -18.42 -6.18 7.24
CA GLY A 23 -19.80 -6.36 6.76
C GLY A 23 -19.99 -6.38 5.24
N TYR A 24 -18.90 -6.48 4.45
CA TYR A 24 -18.95 -6.44 2.96
C TYR A 24 -19.30 -7.79 2.31
N GLY A 25 -19.87 -8.72 3.08
CA GLY A 25 -20.18 -10.07 2.59
C GLY A 25 -18.93 -10.94 2.40
N LEU A 26 -17.89 -10.67 3.19
CA LEU A 26 -16.69 -11.50 3.31
C LEU A 26 -16.89 -12.51 4.44
N ASP A 27 -16.36 -13.71 4.25
CA ASP A 27 -16.35 -14.72 5.30
C ASP A 27 -15.23 -14.47 6.31
N GLU A 28 -14.08 -13.96 5.84
CA GLU A 28 -12.95 -13.59 6.69
C GLU A 28 -12.19 -12.38 6.15
N ILE A 29 -11.54 -11.63 7.06
CA ILE A 29 -10.54 -10.61 6.75
C ILE A 29 -9.19 -11.07 7.31
N TRP A 30 -8.22 -11.28 6.43
CA TRP A 30 -6.87 -11.70 6.79
C TRP A 30 -6.00 -10.47 7.02
N LEU A 31 -5.61 -10.25 8.26
CA LEU A 31 -4.84 -9.10 8.72
C LEU A 31 -3.36 -9.44 8.81
N VAL A 32 -2.52 -8.77 8.02
CA VAL A 32 -1.07 -9.03 7.95
C VAL A 32 -0.28 -7.81 8.42
N SER A 33 0.57 -7.95 9.43
CA SER A 33 1.52 -6.93 9.91
C SER A 33 2.53 -7.58 10.87
N SER A 34 3.60 -6.87 11.25
CA SER A 34 4.64 -7.43 12.14
C SER A 34 4.28 -7.40 13.63
N ASN A 35 3.32 -6.59 14.06
CA ASN A 35 2.97 -6.44 15.48
C ASN A 35 1.65 -7.16 15.78
N TYR A 36 1.73 -8.25 16.54
CA TYR A 36 0.58 -9.08 16.90
C TYR A 36 -0.45 -8.30 17.73
N ASP A 37 -0.03 -7.57 18.77
CA ASP A 37 -0.97 -6.88 19.68
C ASP A 37 -1.77 -5.80 18.94
N LYS A 38 -1.12 -5.07 18.03
CA LYS A 38 -1.83 -4.10 17.18
C LYS A 38 -2.78 -4.76 16.20
N LEU A 39 -2.45 -5.97 15.71
CA LEU A 39 -3.37 -6.73 14.86
C LEU A 39 -4.56 -7.26 15.67
N LEU A 40 -4.31 -7.69 16.91
CA LEU A 40 -5.38 -8.12 17.81
C LEU A 40 -6.37 -6.96 18.07
N GLY A 41 -5.85 -5.80 18.46
CA GLY A 41 -6.69 -4.61 18.63
C GLY A 41 -7.40 -4.17 17.34
N ALA A 42 -6.79 -4.35 16.17
CA ALA A 42 -7.46 -4.11 14.89
C ALA A 42 -8.58 -5.13 14.63
N SER A 43 -8.36 -6.39 15.01
CA SER A 43 -9.34 -7.48 14.89
C SER A 43 -10.58 -7.22 15.73
N GLU A 44 -10.43 -6.74 16.96
CA GLU A 44 -11.51 -6.41 17.89
C GLU A 44 -12.45 -5.29 17.39
N LEU A 45 -11.99 -4.49 16.42
CA LEU A 45 -12.79 -3.42 15.80
C LEU A 45 -13.65 -3.91 14.63
N LEU A 46 -13.60 -5.20 14.29
CA LEU A 46 -14.27 -5.78 13.13
C LEU A 46 -15.29 -6.83 13.56
N SER A 47 -16.47 -6.79 12.94
CA SER A 47 -17.53 -7.80 13.14
C SER A 47 -17.30 -9.04 12.28
N THR A 48 -16.68 -8.87 11.11
CA THR A 48 -16.30 -9.98 10.21
C THR A 48 -15.19 -10.79 10.86
N LYS A 49 -15.29 -12.12 10.82
CA LYS A 49 -14.24 -13.00 11.33
C LYS A 49 -12.87 -12.62 10.76
N THR A 50 -11.87 -12.53 11.63
CA THR A 50 -10.52 -12.16 11.24
C THR A 50 -9.56 -13.32 11.39
N ARG A 51 -8.49 -13.30 10.59
CA ARG A 51 -7.33 -14.19 10.74
C ARG A 51 -6.08 -13.34 10.79
N ILE A 52 -5.30 -13.50 11.86
CA ILE A 52 -4.11 -12.69 12.12
C ILE A 52 -2.87 -13.41 11.61
N PHE A 53 -2.06 -12.68 10.84
CA PHE A 53 -0.74 -13.08 10.38
C PHE A 53 0.30 -12.05 10.84
N ALA A 54 0.93 -12.36 11.98
CA ALA A 54 1.98 -11.51 12.55
C ALA A 54 3.32 -11.80 11.88
N PHE A 55 3.55 -11.22 10.70
CA PHE A 55 4.75 -11.45 9.89
C PHE A 55 5.60 -10.19 9.77
N ASP A 56 6.91 -10.34 9.93
CA ASP A 56 7.87 -9.34 9.47
C ASP A 56 8.08 -9.49 7.95
N LEU A 57 7.39 -8.65 7.19
CA LEU A 57 7.48 -8.66 5.73
C LEU A 57 8.84 -8.22 5.19
N SER A 58 9.78 -7.77 6.05
CA SER A 58 11.14 -7.41 5.63
C SER A 58 12.07 -8.62 5.41
N ASN A 59 11.69 -9.82 5.86
CA ASN A 59 12.40 -11.08 5.65
C ASN A 59 11.57 -12.05 4.78
N ASN A 60 12.06 -13.29 4.59
CA ASN A 60 11.41 -14.30 3.74
C ASN A 60 10.63 -15.37 4.53
N GLU A 61 10.69 -15.35 5.85
CA GLU A 61 10.13 -16.43 6.70
C GLU A 61 8.62 -16.58 6.51
N TYR A 62 7.91 -15.47 6.29
CA TYR A 62 6.47 -15.50 6.08
C TYR A 62 6.03 -16.20 4.79
N ILE A 63 6.90 -16.29 3.77
CA ILE A 63 6.52 -16.75 2.42
C ILE A 63 5.99 -18.18 2.45
N SER A 64 6.73 -19.08 3.07
CA SER A 64 6.34 -20.50 3.18
C SER A 64 5.09 -20.69 4.03
N ILE A 65 5.01 -19.99 5.16
CA ILE A 65 3.88 -20.10 6.09
C ILE A 65 2.60 -19.54 5.43
N PHE A 66 2.69 -18.37 4.82
CA PHE A 66 1.54 -17.75 4.17
C PHE A 66 1.08 -18.55 2.94
N LYS A 67 2.05 -19.09 2.17
CA LYS A 67 1.74 -19.97 1.04
C LYS A 67 1.04 -21.25 1.50
N ALA A 68 1.53 -21.90 2.55
CA ALA A 68 0.90 -23.10 3.09
C ALA A 68 -0.55 -22.85 3.54
N GLU A 69 -0.82 -21.68 4.14
CA GLU A 69 -2.17 -21.32 4.55
C GLU A 69 -3.09 -21.05 3.35
N LEU A 70 -2.58 -20.37 2.30
CA LEU A 70 -3.32 -20.19 1.05
C LEU A 70 -3.64 -21.53 0.36
N ASP A 71 -2.67 -22.47 0.32
CA ASP A 71 -2.84 -23.79 -0.29
C ASP A 71 -3.85 -24.64 0.48
N LYS A 72 -3.87 -24.54 1.81
CA LYS A 72 -4.78 -25.25 2.71
C LYS A 72 -6.23 -24.74 2.56
N GLU A 73 -6.41 -23.44 2.70
CA GLU A 73 -7.73 -22.80 2.75
C GLU A 73 -8.35 -22.58 1.36
N LYS A 74 -7.52 -22.46 0.31
CA LYS A 74 -7.92 -22.17 -1.09
C LYS A 74 -8.97 -21.08 -1.17
N PRO A 75 -8.73 -19.90 -0.57
CA PRO A 75 -9.74 -18.87 -0.45
C PRO A 75 -10.09 -18.27 -1.81
N ASN A 76 -11.30 -17.71 -1.93
CA ASN A 76 -11.64 -16.81 -3.03
C ASN A 76 -11.30 -15.37 -2.60
N VAL A 77 -10.13 -14.88 -2.95
CA VAL A 77 -9.65 -13.55 -2.59
C VAL A 77 -10.42 -12.49 -3.38
N LYS A 78 -11.33 -11.79 -2.72
CA LYS A 78 -12.11 -10.68 -3.29
C LYS A 78 -11.33 -9.37 -3.31
N PHE A 79 -10.54 -9.14 -2.27
CA PHE A 79 -9.67 -7.97 -2.14
C PHE A 79 -8.29 -8.40 -1.66
N LEU A 80 -7.26 -8.03 -2.41
CA LEU A 80 -5.88 -8.02 -1.93
C LEU A 80 -5.46 -6.56 -1.76
N VAL A 81 -5.04 -6.19 -0.57
CA VAL A 81 -4.61 -4.82 -0.24
C VAL A 81 -3.17 -4.83 0.25
N CYS A 82 -2.27 -4.33 -0.56
CA CYS A 82 -0.86 -4.16 -0.21
C CYS A 82 -0.64 -2.75 0.34
N SER A 83 -0.86 -2.59 1.67
CA SER A 83 -0.74 -1.31 2.36
C SER A 83 0.47 -1.23 3.30
N ALA A 84 1.16 -2.34 3.56
CA ALA A 84 2.40 -2.31 4.31
C ALA A 84 3.45 -1.43 3.61
N GLY A 85 4.13 -0.58 4.38
CA GLY A 85 5.15 0.29 3.84
C GLY A 85 5.87 1.06 4.92
N VAL A 86 7.14 1.37 4.68
CA VAL A 86 7.98 2.18 5.53
C VAL A 86 8.69 3.27 4.73
N GLY A 87 9.08 4.35 5.38
CA GLY A 87 9.85 5.42 4.77
C GLY A 87 10.83 6.00 5.77
N TYR A 88 12.04 6.27 5.28
CA TYR A 88 13.10 6.98 6.01
C TYR A 88 13.61 8.08 5.09
N ASN A 89 13.70 9.28 5.61
CA ASN A 89 14.14 10.46 4.88
C ASN A 89 15.44 11.02 5.47
N GLY A 90 16.21 11.69 4.65
CA GLY A 90 17.52 12.26 5.03
C GLY A 90 18.48 12.26 3.84
N GLU A 91 19.69 12.77 4.06
CA GLU A 91 20.77 12.67 3.09
C GLU A 91 21.13 11.21 2.87
N PHE A 92 21.20 10.77 1.62
CA PHE A 92 21.37 9.35 1.27
C PHE A 92 22.58 8.70 1.95
N GLU A 93 23.70 9.41 2.00
CA GLU A 93 24.94 8.92 2.62
C GLU A 93 24.84 8.71 4.14
N LYS A 94 23.90 9.41 4.80
CA LYS A 94 23.67 9.33 6.25
C LYS A 94 22.59 8.32 6.63
N LEU A 95 21.85 7.78 5.65
CA LEU A 95 20.83 6.76 5.92
C LEU A 95 21.49 5.45 6.36
N ASP A 96 20.93 4.84 7.40
CA ASP A 96 21.36 3.52 7.83
C ASP A 96 21.05 2.46 6.76
N ARG A 97 21.98 1.52 6.55
CA ARG A 97 21.85 0.45 5.56
C ARG A 97 20.63 -0.43 5.83
N THR A 98 20.29 -0.65 7.09
CA THR A 98 19.10 -1.43 7.48
C THR A 98 17.81 -0.70 7.12
N GLN A 99 17.78 0.63 7.25
CA GLN A 99 16.65 1.47 6.81
C GLN A 99 16.45 1.41 5.30
N ILE A 100 17.55 1.48 4.53
CA ILE A 100 17.53 1.36 3.07
C ILE A 100 16.99 -0.01 2.67
N ALA A 101 17.56 -1.09 3.22
CA ALA A 101 17.13 -2.46 2.94
C ALA A 101 15.65 -2.66 3.32
N LYS A 102 15.22 -2.15 4.46
CA LYS A 102 13.84 -2.27 4.94
C LYS A 102 12.84 -1.58 4.01
N MET A 103 13.16 -0.39 3.48
CA MET A 103 12.33 0.28 2.47
C MET A 103 12.16 -0.58 1.21
N VAL A 104 13.24 -1.15 0.68
CA VAL A 104 13.18 -2.00 -0.52
C VAL A 104 12.44 -3.31 -0.22
N ASN A 105 12.77 -3.95 0.89
CA ASN A 105 12.18 -5.25 1.26
C ASN A 105 10.67 -5.15 1.49
N ILE A 106 10.19 -4.13 2.20
CA ILE A 106 8.76 -4.01 2.50
C ILE A 106 7.99 -3.39 1.33
N ASN A 107 8.46 -2.24 0.80
CA ASN A 107 7.68 -1.50 -0.19
C ASN A 107 7.69 -2.13 -1.59
N VAL A 108 8.72 -2.93 -1.91
CA VAL A 108 8.89 -3.54 -3.24
C VAL A 108 8.74 -5.05 -3.16
N ARG A 109 9.70 -5.72 -2.50
CA ARG A 109 9.76 -7.18 -2.49
C ARG A 109 8.52 -7.81 -1.86
N ALA A 110 8.16 -7.40 -0.64
CA ALA A 110 7.01 -7.98 0.08
C ALA A 110 5.69 -7.75 -0.67
N LEU A 111 5.47 -6.54 -1.18
CA LEU A 111 4.29 -6.22 -2.00
C LEU A 111 4.22 -7.15 -3.24
N THR A 112 5.32 -7.29 -3.96
CA THR A 112 5.39 -8.10 -5.17
C THR A 112 5.16 -9.58 -4.87
N VAL A 113 5.83 -10.12 -3.84
CA VAL A 113 5.71 -11.53 -3.44
C VAL A 113 4.32 -11.84 -2.89
N LEU A 114 3.76 -10.98 -2.03
CA LEU A 114 2.41 -11.16 -1.51
C LEU A 114 1.36 -11.16 -2.63
N THR A 115 1.52 -10.26 -3.61
CA THR A 115 0.66 -10.22 -4.80
C THR A 115 0.80 -11.51 -5.61
N HIS A 116 2.02 -11.99 -5.84
CA HIS A 116 2.29 -13.22 -6.57
C HIS A 116 1.69 -14.45 -5.89
N LEU A 117 1.89 -14.60 -4.57
CA LEU A 117 1.35 -15.71 -3.79
C LEU A 117 -0.19 -15.72 -3.77
N SER A 118 -0.81 -14.55 -3.70
CA SER A 118 -2.26 -14.42 -3.63
C SER A 118 -2.95 -14.58 -5.00
N LEU A 119 -2.24 -14.29 -6.09
CA LEU A 119 -2.83 -14.21 -7.44
C LEU A 119 -3.57 -15.49 -7.90
N PRO A 120 -3.09 -16.72 -7.63
CA PRO A 120 -3.81 -17.95 -7.98
C PRO A 120 -5.20 -18.05 -7.32
N TYR A 121 -5.42 -17.37 -6.21
CA TYR A 121 -6.65 -17.40 -5.41
C TYR A 121 -7.56 -16.20 -5.69
N ILE A 122 -7.15 -15.27 -6.56
CA ILE A 122 -7.96 -14.12 -6.98
C ILE A 122 -8.77 -14.51 -8.21
N ASN A 123 -10.07 -14.65 -8.04
CA ASN A 123 -10.98 -15.01 -9.13
C ASN A 123 -11.48 -13.77 -9.91
N LYS A 124 -12.27 -14.05 -10.97
CA LYS A 124 -12.94 -13.01 -11.77
C LYS A 124 -13.65 -11.98 -10.85
N ASN A 125 -13.46 -10.71 -11.17
CA ASN A 125 -13.91 -9.57 -10.41
C ASN A 125 -13.18 -9.34 -9.06
N GLY A 126 -12.08 -10.03 -8.79
CA GLY A 126 -11.20 -9.69 -7.66
C GLY A 126 -10.54 -8.32 -7.83
N ARG A 127 -10.15 -7.72 -6.73
CA ARG A 127 -9.55 -6.38 -6.65
C ARG A 127 -8.20 -6.45 -5.97
N ILE A 128 -7.20 -5.88 -6.62
CA ILE A 128 -5.87 -5.66 -6.04
C ILE A 128 -5.72 -4.16 -5.83
N ILE A 129 -5.42 -3.74 -4.62
CA ILE A 129 -5.20 -2.35 -4.22
C ILE A 129 -3.76 -2.21 -3.73
N GLU A 130 -2.95 -1.49 -4.49
CA GLU A 130 -1.54 -1.26 -4.21
C GLU A 130 -1.35 0.16 -3.67
N ILE A 131 -0.88 0.30 -2.43
CA ILE A 131 -0.63 1.62 -1.85
C ILE A 131 0.74 2.15 -2.32
N ALA A 132 0.70 2.91 -3.41
CA ALA A 132 1.81 3.71 -3.89
C ALA A 132 1.95 5.01 -3.07
N SER A 133 2.25 6.12 -3.72
CA SER A 133 2.33 7.47 -3.13
C SER A 133 2.37 8.50 -4.26
N SER A 134 2.07 9.75 -3.96
CA SER A 134 2.41 10.90 -4.82
C SER A 134 3.94 11.03 -5.00
N ALA A 135 4.75 10.51 -4.06
CA ALA A 135 6.21 10.40 -4.21
C ALA A 135 6.64 9.50 -5.38
N GLY A 136 5.75 8.63 -5.89
CA GLY A 136 6.02 7.84 -7.08
C GLY A 136 5.83 8.60 -8.40
N PHE A 137 5.40 9.86 -8.39
CA PHE A 137 5.22 10.66 -9.61
C PHE A 137 6.52 11.30 -10.08
N MET A 138 7.43 11.59 -9.17
CA MET A 138 8.71 12.23 -9.45
C MET A 138 9.75 11.89 -8.38
N PRO A 139 11.06 12.00 -8.71
CA PRO A 139 12.14 11.85 -7.73
C PRO A 139 12.01 12.89 -6.61
N GLN A 140 12.34 12.51 -5.38
CA GLN A 140 12.35 13.42 -4.23
C GLN A 140 13.73 13.40 -3.57
N PRO A 141 14.52 14.50 -3.63
CA PRO A 141 15.72 14.66 -2.83
C PRO A 141 15.43 14.45 -1.34
N TYR A 142 16.36 13.91 -0.60
CA TYR A 142 16.25 13.51 0.81
C TYR A 142 15.19 12.44 1.09
N PHE A 143 14.54 11.90 0.05
CA PHE A 143 13.59 10.81 0.13
C PHE A 143 13.72 9.87 -1.08
N SER A 144 14.94 9.77 -1.61
CA SER A 144 15.27 9.13 -2.88
C SER A 144 14.85 7.67 -2.94
N VAL A 145 15.24 6.85 -1.94
CA VAL A 145 14.91 5.43 -1.90
C VAL A 145 13.41 5.22 -1.81
N TYR A 146 12.74 5.95 -0.91
CA TYR A 146 11.29 5.84 -0.78
C TYR A 146 10.55 6.19 -2.08
N SER A 147 10.90 7.33 -2.70
CA SER A 147 10.24 7.74 -3.96
C SER A 147 10.48 6.72 -5.07
N ALA A 148 11.68 6.15 -5.16
CA ALA A 148 11.99 5.08 -6.10
C ALA A 148 11.13 3.82 -5.86
N THR A 149 10.98 3.39 -4.59
CA THR A 149 10.11 2.25 -4.25
C THR A 149 8.65 2.51 -4.64
N LYS A 150 8.15 3.73 -4.45
CA LYS A 150 6.76 4.09 -4.80
C LYS A 150 6.56 4.29 -6.31
N SER A 151 7.61 4.66 -7.05
CA SER A 151 7.61 4.65 -8.52
C SER A 151 7.54 3.21 -9.05
N TYR A 152 8.28 2.27 -8.43
CA TYR A 152 8.16 0.84 -8.73
C TYR A 152 6.71 0.36 -8.57
N VAL A 153 6.09 0.61 -7.41
CA VAL A 153 4.70 0.18 -7.14
C VAL A 153 3.74 0.72 -8.19
N LEU A 154 3.89 2.00 -8.58
CA LEU A 154 3.04 2.63 -9.59
C LEU A 154 3.22 2.00 -10.99
N SER A 155 4.45 1.69 -11.38
CA SER A 155 4.77 1.02 -12.63
C SER A 155 4.27 -0.42 -12.65
N PHE A 156 4.59 -1.19 -11.60
CA PHE A 156 4.15 -2.56 -11.40
C PHE A 156 2.63 -2.70 -11.47
N SER A 157 1.90 -1.88 -10.72
CA SER A 157 0.43 -1.90 -10.72
C SER A 157 -0.17 -1.70 -12.11
N ARG A 158 0.44 -0.84 -12.93
CA ARG A 158 -0.04 -0.56 -14.30
C ARG A 158 0.20 -1.73 -15.25
N ALA A 159 1.39 -2.33 -15.19
CA ALA A 159 1.74 -3.49 -16.00
C ALA A 159 0.86 -4.68 -15.63
N LEU A 160 0.81 -5.02 -14.34
CA LEU A 160 0.03 -6.13 -13.81
C LEU A 160 -1.48 -6.01 -14.16
N ARG A 161 -2.02 -4.80 -14.11
CA ARG A 161 -3.40 -4.55 -14.53
C ARG A 161 -3.66 -4.97 -15.98
N THR A 162 -2.71 -4.72 -16.87
CA THR A 162 -2.83 -5.07 -18.29
C THR A 162 -2.76 -6.58 -18.48
N GLU A 163 -1.84 -7.25 -17.80
CA GLU A 163 -1.68 -8.70 -17.82
C GLU A 163 -2.95 -9.42 -17.32
N LEU A 164 -3.58 -8.90 -16.27
CA LEU A 164 -4.74 -9.50 -15.63
C LEU A 164 -6.09 -9.16 -16.31
N LYS A 165 -6.07 -8.32 -17.35
CA LYS A 165 -7.29 -7.85 -18.03
C LYS A 165 -8.16 -9.02 -18.56
N LYS A 166 -7.54 -10.03 -19.18
CA LYS A 166 -8.25 -11.22 -19.69
C LYS A 166 -8.90 -12.04 -18.57
N LYS A 167 -8.27 -12.10 -17.38
CA LYS A 167 -8.81 -12.77 -16.18
C LYS A 167 -9.89 -11.94 -15.48
N LYS A 168 -10.16 -10.71 -15.93
CA LYS A 168 -11.10 -9.76 -15.30
C LYS A 168 -10.77 -9.48 -13.83
N ILE A 169 -9.46 -9.43 -13.49
CA ILE A 169 -8.94 -9.00 -12.19
C ILE A 169 -8.48 -7.54 -12.35
N TYR A 170 -8.78 -6.70 -11.37
CA TYR A 170 -8.59 -5.25 -11.50
C TYR A 170 -7.59 -4.74 -10.46
N VAL A 171 -6.51 -4.14 -10.93
CA VAL A 171 -5.48 -3.53 -10.09
C VAL A 171 -5.71 -2.03 -10.02
N THR A 172 -5.64 -1.47 -8.82
CA THR A 172 -5.76 -0.03 -8.54
C THR A 172 -4.56 0.44 -7.75
N ALA A 173 -3.75 1.32 -8.34
CA ALA A 173 -2.69 2.03 -7.63
C ALA A 173 -3.27 3.22 -6.87
N VAL A 174 -3.01 3.33 -5.58
CA VAL A 174 -3.46 4.46 -4.73
C VAL A 174 -2.26 5.36 -4.47
N CYS A 175 -2.38 6.63 -4.84
CA CYS A 175 -1.29 7.61 -4.78
C CYS A 175 -1.67 8.77 -3.85
N PRO A 176 -1.67 8.58 -2.52
CA PRO A 176 -1.93 9.66 -1.58
C PRO A 176 -0.75 10.63 -1.50
N GLY A 177 -1.04 11.87 -1.10
CA GLY A 177 -0.07 12.79 -0.54
C GLY A 177 0.23 12.45 0.92
N PRO A 178 0.60 13.44 1.76
CA PRO A 178 0.75 13.24 3.20
C PRO A 178 -0.55 12.72 3.83
N VAL A 179 -0.43 11.69 4.67
CA VAL A 179 -1.56 11.07 5.38
C VAL A 179 -1.23 11.03 6.87
N ASP A 180 -2.17 11.45 7.69
CA ASP A 180 -2.01 11.43 9.15
C ASP A 180 -2.03 9.99 9.68
N THR A 181 -0.86 9.41 9.78
CA THR A 181 -0.62 8.03 10.20
C THR A 181 0.70 7.92 10.96
N PRO A 182 0.93 6.85 11.73
CA PRO A 182 2.21 6.61 12.38
C PRO A 182 3.41 6.61 11.43
N PHE A 183 3.21 6.23 10.16
CA PHE A 183 4.23 6.33 9.12
C PHE A 183 4.71 7.77 8.93
N PHE A 184 3.79 8.71 8.85
CA PHE A 184 4.10 10.11 8.56
C PHE A 184 4.70 10.83 9.78
N SER A 185 4.19 10.55 10.98
CA SER A 185 4.73 11.10 12.23
C SER A 185 6.10 10.52 12.59
N GLY A 186 6.48 9.37 12.04
CA GLY A 186 7.79 8.74 12.22
C GLY A 186 8.90 9.29 11.28
N LEU A 187 8.58 10.19 10.34
CA LEU A 187 9.57 10.82 9.49
C LEU A 187 10.29 11.97 10.22
N GLU A 188 11.61 12.05 10.06
CA GLU A 188 12.41 13.13 10.61
C GLU A 188 12.24 14.43 9.81
N ASN A 189 12.36 15.58 10.49
CA ASN A 189 12.38 16.90 9.86
C ASN A 189 11.26 17.15 8.83
N VAL A 190 10.08 16.63 9.08
CA VAL A 190 8.94 16.84 8.18
C VAL A 190 8.51 18.29 8.25
N LYS A 191 8.60 18.98 7.13
CA LYS A 191 8.17 20.39 7.03
C LYS A 191 6.73 20.55 7.53
N GLU A 192 6.47 21.56 8.35
CA GLU A 192 5.16 21.81 8.97
C GLU A 192 4.01 21.85 7.96
N TYR A 193 4.24 22.40 6.76
CA TYR A 193 3.21 22.44 5.74
C TYR A 193 2.73 21.03 5.35
N LYS A 194 3.62 20.01 5.36
CA LYS A 194 3.22 18.61 5.07
C LYS A 194 2.29 18.08 6.15
N LYS A 195 2.52 18.42 7.42
CA LYS A 195 1.60 18.08 8.52
C LYS A 195 0.26 18.78 8.34
N LYS A 196 0.27 20.08 8.03
CA LYS A 196 -0.94 20.90 7.83
C LYS A 196 -1.85 20.38 6.70
N TYR A 197 -1.27 19.80 5.64
CA TYR A 197 -2.03 19.28 4.49
C TYR A 197 -2.20 17.76 4.51
N ALA A 198 -1.85 17.10 5.61
CA ALA A 198 -2.09 15.67 5.79
C ALA A 198 -3.61 15.41 5.82
N ILE A 199 -4.03 14.38 5.09
CA ILE A 199 -5.43 13.93 5.08
C ILE A 199 -5.61 12.71 5.96
N SER A 200 -6.83 12.48 6.46
CA SER A 200 -7.11 11.30 7.27
C SER A 200 -6.94 10.01 6.47
N PRO A 201 -6.46 8.92 7.11
CA PRO A 201 -6.35 7.61 6.48
C PRO A 201 -7.72 7.09 6.01
N TYR A 202 -8.80 7.41 6.71
CA TYR A 202 -10.17 7.10 6.28
C TYR A 202 -10.50 7.67 4.89
N LYS A 203 -10.14 8.94 4.62
CA LYS A 203 -10.39 9.57 3.32
C LYS A 203 -9.64 8.85 2.19
N VAL A 204 -8.41 8.41 2.46
CA VAL A 204 -7.62 7.63 1.49
C VAL A 204 -8.25 6.26 1.28
N ALA A 205 -8.58 5.55 2.34
CA ALA A 205 -9.19 4.22 2.31
C ALA A 205 -10.52 4.21 1.54
N LYS A 206 -11.41 5.18 1.83
CA LYS A 206 -12.69 5.36 1.13
C LYS A 206 -12.48 5.63 -0.36
N GLY A 207 -11.52 6.50 -0.69
CA GLY A 207 -11.16 6.79 -2.08
C GLY A 207 -10.61 5.56 -2.81
N ALA A 208 -9.71 4.81 -2.16
CA ALA A 208 -9.12 3.58 -2.68
C ALA A 208 -10.17 2.51 -3.01
N LEU A 209 -11.06 2.23 -2.06
CA LEU A 209 -12.14 1.26 -2.26
C LEU A 209 -13.12 1.69 -3.34
N ASN A 210 -13.52 2.97 -3.37
CA ASN A 210 -14.40 3.47 -4.43
C ASN A 210 -13.76 3.35 -5.81
N ALA A 211 -12.48 3.66 -5.95
CA ALA A 211 -11.74 3.51 -7.20
C ALA A 211 -11.64 2.03 -7.61
N ALA A 212 -11.34 1.13 -6.68
CA ALA A 212 -11.28 -0.31 -6.92
C ALA A 212 -12.65 -0.87 -7.33
N LYS A 213 -13.74 -0.49 -6.64
CA LYS A 213 -15.11 -0.88 -7.00
C LYS A 213 -15.48 -0.43 -8.41
N ARG A 214 -15.11 0.80 -8.78
CA ARG A 214 -15.32 1.37 -10.12
C ARG A 214 -14.31 0.86 -11.15
N LYS A 215 -13.45 -0.10 -10.80
CA LYS A 215 -12.43 -0.69 -11.69
C LYS A 215 -11.46 0.35 -12.25
N GLN A 216 -11.18 1.41 -11.52
CA GLN A 216 -10.23 2.44 -11.92
C GLN A 216 -8.79 1.96 -11.73
N SER A 217 -7.90 2.32 -12.64
CA SER A 217 -6.48 1.92 -12.58
C SER A 217 -5.69 2.68 -11.51
N LYS A 218 -6.21 3.83 -11.07
CA LYS A 218 -5.51 4.72 -10.15
C LYS A 218 -6.49 5.53 -9.31
N CYS A 219 -6.10 5.77 -8.06
CA CYS A 219 -6.75 6.69 -7.12
C CYS A 219 -5.74 7.74 -6.67
N VAL A 220 -6.04 9.02 -6.87
CA VAL A 220 -5.32 10.15 -6.29
C VAL A 220 -6.33 10.91 -5.42
N PRO A 221 -6.26 10.76 -4.08
CA PRO A 221 -7.35 11.17 -3.18
C PRO A 221 -7.61 12.67 -3.10
N THR A 222 -6.61 13.53 -3.43
CA THR A 222 -6.74 15.00 -3.32
C THR A 222 -6.54 15.68 -4.66
N PHE A 223 -7.21 16.81 -4.83
CA PHE A 223 -7.06 17.62 -6.04
C PHE A 223 -5.64 18.16 -6.20
N SER A 224 -5.02 18.63 -5.11
CA SER A 224 -3.63 19.11 -5.12
C SER A 224 -2.65 18.04 -5.67
N MET A 225 -2.79 16.78 -5.26
CA MET A 225 -1.93 15.69 -5.76
C MET A 225 -2.26 15.33 -7.22
N LYS A 226 -3.48 15.55 -7.70
CA LYS A 226 -3.79 15.41 -9.13
C LYS A 226 -3.07 16.48 -9.95
N MET A 227 -2.98 17.72 -9.45
CA MET A 227 -2.20 18.78 -10.08
C MET A 227 -0.71 18.47 -10.09
N VAL A 228 -0.15 17.99 -8.97
CA VAL A 228 1.25 17.51 -8.90
C VAL A 228 1.49 16.41 -9.93
N GLN A 229 0.59 15.44 -10.05
CA GLN A 229 0.69 14.38 -11.05
C GLN A 229 0.66 14.92 -12.48
N LEU A 230 -0.18 15.91 -12.77
CA LEU A 230 -0.24 16.51 -14.09
C LEU A 230 1.06 17.27 -14.40
N ALA A 231 1.54 18.06 -13.44
CA ALA A 231 2.79 18.79 -13.55
C ALA A 231 3.98 17.85 -13.79
N SER A 232 4.05 16.73 -13.08
CA SER A 232 5.13 15.74 -13.25
C SER A 232 5.19 15.08 -14.64
N LYS A 233 4.14 15.21 -15.44
CA LYS A 233 4.11 14.69 -16.81
C LYS A 233 4.49 15.72 -17.87
N ILE A 234 4.33 17.00 -17.56
CA ILE A 234 4.50 18.10 -18.50
C ILE A 234 5.83 18.82 -18.27
N VAL A 235 6.18 19.02 -16.99
CA VAL A 235 7.38 19.76 -16.61
C VAL A 235 8.59 18.81 -16.60
N PRO A 236 9.72 19.16 -17.26
CA PRO A 236 10.93 18.35 -17.19
C PRO A 236 11.38 18.14 -15.74
N THR A 237 11.74 16.91 -15.41
CA THR A 237 12.15 16.52 -14.04
C THR A 237 13.34 17.38 -13.55
N SER A 238 14.28 17.71 -14.43
CA SER A 238 15.42 18.58 -14.09
C SER A 238 14.99 19.97 -13.61
N LEU A 239 13.91 20.51 -14.15
CA LEU A 239 13.37 21.79 -13.72
C LEU A 239 12.68 21.67 -12.35
N ILE A 240 11.91 20.60 -12.13
CA ILE A 240 11.25 20.36 -10.84
C ILE A 240 12.28 20.22 -9.72
N LEU A 241 13.38 19.51 -9.97
CA LEU A 241 14.43 19.27 -8.98
C LEU A 241 15.18 20.54 -8.56
N LYS A 242 15.22 21.59 -9.39
CA LYS A 242 15.82 22.89 -9.03
C LYS A 242 15.09 23.57 -7.87
N PHE A 243 13.80 23.29 -7.67
CA PHE A 243 12.99 23.85 -6.56
C PHE A 243 13.14 23.09 -5.24
N TYR A 244 13.94 22.02 -5.20
CA TYR A 244 14.25 21.26 -3.97
C TYR A 244 15.52 21.73 -3.25
N LYS A 245 16.00 22.93 -3.57
CA LYS A 245 17.12 23.57 -2.85
C LYS A 245 16.70 24.05 -1.47
#